data_50650f9111d53000b3a339ce3a3d546c
#
_entry.id   50650f9111d53000b3a339ce3a3d546c
#
_cell.length_a   1.000
_cell.length_b   1.000
_cell.length_c   1.000
_cell.angle_alpha   90.00
_cell.angle_beta   90.00
_cell.angle_gamma   90.00
#
_symmetry.space_group_name_H-M   'P 1'
#
loop_
_entity.id
_entity.type
_entity.pdbx_description
1 polymer ?
#
loop_
_entity_poly.entity_id
_entity_poly.type
_entity_poly.pdbx_seq_one_letter_code
_entity_poly.pdbx_strand_id
1 'polypeptide(L)'
;WGKEHQPAKWIDFYEDCDFASIPDIPDHPDLLTGPVYGTEKRKENLRGYFAAVSAMDEQVGRLLDALEEKHLTEDTIVIFSADNGMSMGQHCVWGKGNGTFPMNMYDSAVKVPFLISWPCHIAPGSVCCEIVSAYDLFPTLLELTGLSDRFPEGLPGKSFSSLLTGGEQERTGEIVVFDEYGPVRMIRNREWKYIHRYPYGTHELYHLTDDPGETENLFGLPEYEAKVLELKKQMETWFLKYADPAIDGVREGVTGSGQLCRPGLYAVRTDVYGPVGT
;
A
#
# COMPACT_ATOMS: atom_id res chain seq x y z
N TRP A 1 -4.01 -4.92 -16.32
CA TRP A 1 -4.58 -6.21 -15.87
C TRP A 1 -5.77 -6.70 -16.73
N GLY A 2 -5.97 -6.13 -17.91
CA GLY A 2 -6.95 -6.62 -18.87
C GLY A 2 -6.62 -8.04 -19.35
N LYS A 3 -7.67 -8.84 -19.63
CA LYS A 3 -7.52 -10.24 -20.05
C LYS A 3 -6.70 -10.40 -21.35
N GLU A 4 -6.74 -9.42 -22.23
CA GLU A 4 -6.04 -9.39 -23.52
C GLU A 4 -4.52 -9.32 -23.40
N HIS A 5 -4.00 -8.97 -22.22
CA HIS A 5 -2.57 -8.84 -21.96
C HIS A 5 -1.98 -10.02 -21.18
N GLN A 6 -2.81 -11.03 -20.86
CA GLN A 6 -2.39 -12.18 -20.05
C GLN A 6 -2.18 -13.41 -20.92
N PRO A 7 -1.29 -14.36 -20.50
CA PRO A 7 -1.11 -15.61 -21.21
C PRO A 7 -2.42 -16.41 -21.32
N ALA A 8 -2.73 -16.91 -22.52
CA ALA A 8 -3.97 -17.60 -22.80
C ALA A 8 -4.25 -18.77 -21.82
N LYS A 9 -3.22 -19.55 -21.47
CA LYS A 9 -3.35 -20.68 -20.53
C LYS A 9 -3.94 -20.29 -19.18
N TRP A 10 -3.59 -19.08 -18.66
CA TRP A 10 -4.12 -18.60 -17.39
C TRP A 10 -5.49 -17.96 -17.55
N ILE A 11 -5.78 -17.35 -18.68
CA ILE A 11 -7.12 -16.87 -19.02
C ILE A 11 -8.09 -18.06 -19.10
N ASP A 12 -7.69 -19.13 -19.78
CA ASP A 12 -8.50 -20.35 -19.92
C ASP A 12 -8.70 -21.07 -18.58
N PHE A 13 -7.65 -21.10 -17.74
CA PHE A 13 -7.73 -21.69 -16.40
C PHE A 13 -8.82 -21.06 -15.53
N TYR A 14 -9.05 -19.75 -15.65
CA TYR A 14 -10.07 -19.02 -14.89
C TYR A 14 -11.40 -18.83 -15.64
N GLU A 15 -11.65 -19.55 -16.73
CA GLU A 15 -12.87 -19.37 -17.53
C GLU A 15 -14.15 -19.62 -16.75
N ASP A 16 -14.17 -20.71 -15.99
CA ASP A 16 -15.33 -21.16 -15.21
C ASP A 16 -15.25 -20.80 -13.72
N CYS A 17 -14.29 -19.94 -13.34
CA CYS A 17 -14.14 -19.48 -11.95
C CYS A 17 -15.30 -18.57 -11.56
N ASP A 18 -15.90 -18.81 -10.40
CA ASP A 18 -16.97 -17.99 -9.83
C ASP A 18 -16.48 -16.76 -9.07
N PHE A 19 -15.17 -16.73 -8.75
CA PHE A 19 -14.53 -15.67 -7.95
C PHE A 19 -15.22 -15.40 -6.60
N ALA A 20 -15.72 -16.44 -5.93
CA ALA A 20 -16.49 -16.35 -4.70
C ALA A 20 -15.75 -15.63 -3.54
N SER A 21 -14.41 -15.54 -3.61
CA SER A 21 -13.61 -14.79 -2.64
C SER A 21 -13.68 -13.27 -2.79
N ILE A 22 -14.26 -12.78 -3.89
CA ILE A 22 -14.37 -11.34 -4.19
C ILE A 22 -15.81 -10.88 -3.95
N PRO A 23 -16.03 -9.82 -3.14
CA PRO A 23 -17.36 -9.30 -2.89
C PRO A 23 -18.08 -8.92 -4.20
N ASP A 24 -19.37 -9.27 -4.28
CA ASP A 24 -20.25 -8.86 -5.39
C ASP A 24 -21.27 -7.84 -4.86
N ILE A 25 -20.83 -6.61 -4.74
CA ILE A 25 -21.55 -5.49 -4.14
C ILE A 25 -21.53 -4.28 -5.07
N PRO A 26 -22.53 -3.38 -4.99
CA PRO A 26 -22.61 -2.19 -5.84
C PRO A 26 -21.33 -1.35 -5.80
N ASP A 27 -21.00 -0.72 -6.92
CA ASP A 27 -19.81 0.13 -7.04
C ASP A 27 -19.81 1.30 -6.04
N HIS A 28 -18.63 1.70 -5.60
CA HIS A 28 -18.45 2.86 -4.75
C HIS A 28 -18.97 4.13 -5.45
N PRO A 29 -19.71 5.02 -4.72
CA PRO A 29 -20.29 6.22 -5.34
C PRO A 29 -19.25 7.14 -5.99
N ASP A 30 -18.04 7.17 -5.47
CA ASP A 30 -16.94 8.02 -5.95
C ASP A 30 -15.97 7.27 -6.88
N LEU A 31 -16.39 6.12 -7.45
CA LEU A 31 -15.56 5.31 -8.33
C LEU A 31 -15.23 6.02 -9.63
N LEU A 32 -13.94 6.12 -9.98
CA LEU A 32 -13.48 6.80 -11.21
C LEU A 32 -13.47 5.89 -12.45
N THR A 33 -13.39 4.58 -12.27
CA THR A 33 -13.23 3.64 -13.40
C THR A 33 -14.52 3.33 -14.15
N GLY A 34 -15.64 3.96 -13.75
CA GLY A 34 -16.98 3.70 -14.30
C GLY A 34 -17.56 2.37 -13.82
N PRO A 35 -18.84 2.08 -14.11
CA PRO A 35 -19.57 0.98 -13.53
C PRO A 35 -18.97 -0.38 -13.89
N VAL A 36 -18.85 -1.24 -12.89
CA VAL A 36 -18.36 -2.61 -12.99
C VAL A 36 -19.38 -3.61 -12.43
N TYR A 37 -20.05 -3.24 -11.31
CA TYR A 37 -21.07 -4.08 -10.69
C TYR A 37 -22.21 -4.42 -11.65
N GLY A 38 -22.63 -5.68 -11.65
CA GLY A 38 -23.73 -6.16 -12.50
C GLY A 38 -23.43 -6.17 -14.01
N THR A 39 -22.16 -6.03 -14.40
CA THR A 39 -21.71 -6.03 -15.80
C THR A 39 -20.78 -7.22 -16.09
N GLU A 40 -20.68 -7.59 -17.36
CA GLU A 40 -19.67 -8.57 -17.84
C GLU A 40 -18.24 -8.13 -17.53
N LYS A 41 -18.00 -6.81 -17.45
CA LYS A 41 -16.70 -6.22 -17.13
C LYS A 41 -16.15 -6.72 -15.79
N ARG A 42 -17.02 -7.00 -14.80
CA ARG A 42 -16.61 -7.57 -13.51
C ARG A 42 -15.90 -8.91 -13.70
N LYS A 43 -16.54 -9.86 -14.39
CA LYS A 43 -15.97 -11.20 -14.64
C LYS A 43 -14.68 -11.09 -15.47
N GLU A 44 -14.66 -10.25 -16.48
CA GLU A 44 -13.49 -10.00 -17.32
C GLU A 44 -12.31 -9.42 -16.53
N ASN A 45 -12.56 -8.42 -15.68
CA ASN A 45 -11.54 -7.81 -14.82
C ASN A 45 -10.96 -8.83 -13.85
N LEU A 46 -11.82 -9.60 -13.16
CA LEU A 46 -11.37 -10.63 -12.22
C LEU A 46 -10.55 -11.71 -12.93
N ARG A 47 -11.05 -12.22 -14.05
CA ARG A 47 -10.34 -13.22 -14.86
C ARG A 47 -8.95 -12.72 -15.28
N GLY A 48 -8.87 -11.48 -15.77
CA GLY A 48 -7.60 -10.87 -16.15
C GLY A 48 -6.65 -10.68 -14.96
N TYR A 49 -7.16 -10.24 -13.82
CA TYR A 49 -6.37 -10.04 -12.60
C TYR A 49 -5.82 -11.35 -12.04
N PHE A 50 -6.67 -12.37 -11.86
CA PHE A 50 -6.23 -13.67 -11.36
C PHE A 50 -5.25 -14.35 -12.31
N ALA A 51 -5.48 -14.24 -13.62
CA ALA A 51 -4.55 -14.73 -14.63
C ALA A 51 -3.18 -14.02 -14.56
N ALA A 52 -3.17 -12.71 -14.33
CA ALA A 52 -1.94 -11.92 -14.15
C ALA A 52 -1.15 -12.39 -12.92
N VAL A 53 -1.83 -12.61 -11.79
CA VAL A 53 -1.21 -13.10 -10.55
C VAL A 53 -0.61 -14.49 -10.77
N SER A 54 -1.33 -15.43 -11.39
CA SER A 54 -0.82 -16.78 -11.69
C SER A 54 0.34 -16.76 -12.68
N ALA A 55 0.29 -15.88 -13.69
CA ALA A 55 1.39 -15.72 -14.63
C ALA A 55 2.66 -15.16 -13.97
N MET A 56 2.49 -14.22 -13.02
CA MET A 56 3.59 -13.68 -12.22
C MET A 56 4.18 -14.75 -11.31
N ASP A 57 3.35 -15.50 -10.58
CA ASP A 57 3.77 -16.58 -9.70
C ASP A 57 4.64 -17.61 -10.42
N GLU A 58 4.23 -18.01 -11.62
CA GLU A 58 5.04 -18.89 -12.49
C GLU A 58 6.44 -18.31 -12.78
N GLN A 59 6.54 -16.99 -13.02
CA GLN A 59 7.84 -16.38 -13.28
C GLN A 59 8.69 -16.27 -12.00
N VAL A 60 8.05 -16.05 -10.84
CA VAL A 60 8.76 -16.11 -9.55
C VAL A 60 9.34 -17.51 -9.33
N GLY A 61 8.58 -18.58 -9.60
CA GLY A 61 9.09 -19.95 -9.56
C GLY A 61 10.35 -20.13 -10.41
N ARG A 62 10.34 -19.68 -11.67
CA ARG A 62 11.51 -19.74 -12.55
C ARG A 62 12.73 -18.97 -12.03
N LEU A 63 12.53 -17.86 -11.34
CA LEU A 63 13.63 -17.12 -10.70
C LEU A 63 14.23 -17.91 -9.54
N LEU A 64 13.39 -18.56 -8.72
CA LEU A 64 13.84 -19.40 -7.61
C LEU A 64 14.62 -20.63 -8.13
N ASP A 65 14.11 -21.30 -9.16
CA ASP A 65 14.80 -22.42 -9.83
C ASP A 65 16.20 -21.98 -10.34
N ALA A 66 16.29 -20.79 -10.94
CA ALA A 66 17.57 -20.27 -11.45
C ALA A 66 18.57 -19.95 -10.32
N LEU A 67 18.11 -19.52 -9.14
CA LEU A 67 18.98 -19.36 -7.96
C LEU A 67 19.51 -20.70 -7.47
N GLU A 68 18.66 -21.73 -7.45
CA GLU A 68 19.04 -23.08 -7.04
C GLU A 68 20.06 -23.68 -8.02
N GLU A 69 19.79 -23.63 -9.34
CA GLU A 69 20.69 -24.10 -10.39
C GLU A 69 22.08 -23.45 -10.33
N LYS A 70 22.14 -22.19 -9.89
CA LYS A 70 23.39 -21.42 -9.78
C LYS A 70 24.05 -21.55 -8.39
N HIS A 71 23.48 -22.30 -7.48
CA HIS A 71 23.93 -22.43 -6.08
C HIS A 71 24.02 -21.08 -5.34
N LEU A 72 23.08 -20.16 -5.60
CA LEU A 72 23.01 -18.83 -5.00
C LEU A 72 21.91 -18.69 -3.93
N THR A 73 21.13 -19.73 -3.68
CA THR A 73 19.94 -19.68 -2.81
C THR A 73 20.27 -19.24 -1.37
N GLU A 74 21.39 -19.73 -0.80
CA GLU A 74 21.78 -19.40 0.58
C GLU A 74 22.37 -17.99 0.70
N ASP A 75 22.94 -17.45 -0.38
CA ASP A 75 23.57 -16.14 -0.43
C ASP A 75 22.66 -15.03 -0.96
N THR A 76 21.36 -15.33 -1.16
CA THR A 76 20.43 -14.39 -1.74
C THR A 76 19.23 -14.14 -0.83
N ILE A 77 18.97 -12.87 -0.51
CA ILE A 77 17.72 -12.44 0.12
C ILE A 77 16.69 -12.26 -0.99
N VAL A 78 15.62 -13.05 -0.96
CA VAL A 78 14.49 -12.92 -1.90
C VAL A 78 13.35 -12.25 -1.19
N ILE A 79 12.85 -11.14 -1.75
CA ILE A 79 11.72 -10.40 -1.22
C ILE A 79 10.62 -10.31 -2.29
N PHE A 80 9.41 -10.70 -1.91
CA PHE A 80 8.20 -10.47 -2.70
C PHE A 80 7.32 -9.45 -1.99
N SER A 81 7.04 -8.34 -2.66
CA SER A 81 6.19 -7.27 -2.15
C SER A 81 5.56 -6.49 -3.31
N ALA A 82 4.86 -5.41 -3.01
CA ALA A 82 4.27 -4.50 -3.99
C ALA A 82 4.47 -3.03 -3.57
N ASP A 83 4.32 -2.12 -4.53
CA ASP A 83 4.36 -0.66 -4.32
C ASP A 83 3.08 -0.16 -3.64
N ASN A 84 1.94 -0.76 -3.97
CA ASN A 84 0.63 -0.47 -3.40
C ASN A 84 -0.29 -1.70 -3.48
N GLY A 85 -1.40 -1.63 -2.75
CA GLY A 85 -2.47 -2.61 -2.85
C GLY A 85 -3.37 -2.40 -4.07
N MET A 86 -4.38 -3.27 -4.20
CA MET A 86 -5.36 -3.23 -5.27
C MET A 86 -6.70 -3.74 -4.77
N SER A 87 -7.74 -2.94 -4.89
CA SER A 87 -9.12 -3.36 -4.66
C SER A 87 -9.70 -3.93 -5.95
N MET A 88 -10.23 -5.16 -5.88
CA MET A 88 -10.92 -5.83 -6.98
C MET A 88 -12.38 -6.10 -6.59
N GLY A 89 -13.06 -5.07 -6.06
CA GLY A 89 -14.42 -5.13 -5.51
C GLY A 89 -14.49 -4.92 -4.00
N GLN A 90 -13.38 -5.02 -3.26
CA GLN A 90 -13.32 -4.62 -1.85
C GLN A 90 -13.73 -3.15 -1.73
N HIS A 91 -14.53 -2.80 -0.72
CA HIS A 91 -15.12 -1.47 -0.55
C HIS A 91 -15.88 -0.95 -1.78
N CYS A 92 -16.35 -1.84 -2.66
CA CYS A 92 -16.99 -1.43 -3.93
C CYS A 92 -16.04 -0.70 -4.88
N VAL A 93 -14.73 -0.77 -4.64
CA VAL A 93 -13.68 -0.09 -5.43
C VAL A 93 -13.02 -1.05 -6.41
N TRP A 94 -12.77 -0.56 -7.62
CA TRP A 94 -12.03 -1.24 -8.68
C TRP A 94 -10.79 -0.41 -9.02
N GLY A 95 -9.69 -0.68 -8.34
CA GLY A 95 -8.46 0.09 -8.48
C GLY A 95 -7.70 0.21 -7.17
N LYS A 96 -6.69 1.03 -7.14
CA LYS A 96 -5.90 1.37 -5.96
C LYS A 96 -6.43 2.65 -5.28
N GLY A 97 -5.62 3.36 -4.51
CA GLY A 97 -6.04 4.60 -3.84
C GLY A 97 -6.69 5.61 -4.76
N ASN A 98 -6.18 5.77 -5.98
CA ASN A 98 -6.76 6.62 -7.01
C ASN A 98 -7.92 5.98 -7.81
N GLY A 99 -8.45 4.87 -7.38
CA GLY A 99 -9.69 4.29 -7.92
C GLY A 99 -10.94 5.07 -7.54
N THR A 100 -10.85 5.93 -6.54
CA THR A 100 -11.90 6.86 -6.11
C THR A 100 -11.41 8.30 -6.09
N PHE A 101 -12.34 9.25 -6.12
CA PHE A 101 -12.03 10.64 -5.81
C PHE A 101 -13.07 11.20 -4.83
N PRO A 102 -12.66 11.66 -3.62
CA PRO A 102 -11.28 11.72 -3.11
C PRO A 102 -10.59 10.35 -3.01
N MET A 103 -9.23 10.36 -3.05
CA MET A 103 -8.46 9.13 -2.95
C MET A 103 -8.74 8.39 -1.64
N ASN A 104 -8.87 7.06 -1.74
CA ASN A 104 -9.04 6.20 -0.57
C ASN A 104 -7.69 5.70 -0.03
N MET A 105 -7.72 5.31 1.24
CA MET A 105 -6.59 4.70 1.94
C MET A 105 -7.02 3.43 2.69
N TYR A 106 -7.97 2.67 2.12
CA TYR A 106 -8.36 1.38 2.66
C TYR A 106 -7.19 0.41 2.72
N ASP A 107 -7.23 -0.54 3.65
CA ASP A 107 -6.18 -1.57 3.75
C ASP A 107 -5.96 -2.28 2.41
N SER A 108 -7.01 -2.52 1.64
CA SER A 108 -6.90 -3.08 0.28
C SER A 108 -6.06 -2.23 -0.69
N ALA A 109 -5.96 -0.92 -0.47
CA ALA A 109 -5.18 -0.01 -1.30
C ALA A 109 -3.76 0.25 -0.77
N VAL A 110 -3.54 0.19 0.55
CA VAL A 110 -2.26 0.58 1.18
C VAL A 110 -1.48 -0.57 1.79
N LYS A 111 -2.14 -1.69 2.13
CA LYS A 111 -1.50 -2.88 2.69
C LYS A 111 -1.07 -3.80 1.55
N VAL A 112 0.20 -4.17 1.56
CA VAL A 112 0.81 -5.01 0.54
C VAL A 112 1.25 -6.36 1.11
N PRO A 113 1.35 -7.43 0.31
CA PRO A 113 2.02 -8.64 0.73
C PRO A 113 3.49 -8.32 1.02
N PHE A 114 4.06 -8.99 2.03
CA PHE A 114 5.48 -8.94 2.29
C PHE A 114 5.95 -10.35 2.67
N LEU A 115 6.69 -10.98 1.77
CA LEU A 115 7.32 -12.28 1.95
C LEU A 115 8.82 -12.11 1.81
N ILE A 116 9.58 -12.70 2.73
CA ILE A 116 11.05 -12.66 2.67
C ILE A 116 11.60 -14.05 2.94
N SER A 117 12.57 -14.46 2.14
CA SER A 117 13.29 -15.70 2.28
C SER A 117 14.79 -15.44 2.24
N TRP A 118 15.51 -15.97 3.23
CA TRP A 118 16.95 -16.03 3.27
C TRP A 118 17.34 -17.29 4.01
N PRO A 119 17.55 -18.40 3.30
CA PRO A 119 17.87 -19.69 3.89
C PRO A 119 19.05 -19.60 4.85
N CYS A 120 19.05 -20.41 5.90
CA CYS A 120 20.04 -20.41 6.99
C CYS A 120 20.03 -19.17 7.90
N HIS A 121 19.32 -18.09 7.57
CA HIS A 121 19.26 -16.85 8.36
C HIS A 121 17.86 -16.55 8.87
N ILE A 122 16.83 -16.84 8.08
CA ILE A 122 15.42 -16.65 8.45
C ILE A 122 14.75 -18.02 8.53
N ALA A 123 14.08 -18.28 9.65
CA ALA A 123 13.40 -19.56 9.87
C ALA A 123 12.28 -19.77 8.85
N PRO A 124 12.24 -20.92 8.15
CA PRO A 124 11.20 -21.20 7.18
C PRO A 124 9.83 -21.29 7.84
N GLY A 125 8.79 -20.79 7.17
CA GLY A 125 7.41 -20.84 7.64
C GLY A 125 7.11 -19.92 8.83
N SER A 126 8.04 -19.05 9.24
CA SER A 126 7.80 -18.07 10.30
C SER A 126 6.80 -16.99 9.83
N VAL A 127 5.96 -16.55 10.77
CA VAL A 127 4.98 -15.47 10.53
C VAL A 127 5.22 -14.39 11.57
N CYS A 128 5.40 -13.15 11.10
CA CYS A 128 5.50 -11.96 11.94
C CYS A 128 4.22 -11.13 11.81
N CYS A 129 3.57 -10.83 12.94
CA CYS A 129 2.34 -10.01 13.00
C CYS A 129 2.62 -8.55 13.36
N GLU A 130 3.89 -8.14 13.45
CA GLU A 130 4.24 -6.74 13.69
C GLU A 130 3.94 -5.87 12.48
N ILE A 131 3.49 -4.63 12.74
CA ILE A 131 3.26 -3.65 11.68
C ILE A 131 4.60 -3.07 11.25
N VAL A 132 4.89 -3.18 9.95
CA VAL A 132 6.07 -2.62 9.31
C VAL A 132 5.64 -1.79 8.10
N SER A 133 6.45 -0.81 7.73
CA SER A 133 6.21 0.03 6.56
C SER A 133 7.31 -0.15 5.51
N ALA A 134 7.02 0.24 4.28
CA ALA A 134 8.01 0.23 3.20
C ALA A 134 9.27 1.06 3.54
N TYR A 135 9.15 2.15 4.31
CA TYR A 135 10.30 2.93 4.75
C TYR A 135 11.17 2.20 5.81
N ASP A 136 10.67 1.14 6.44
CA ASP A 136 11.44 0.29 7.35
C ASP A 136 12.34 -0.71 6.60
N LEU A 137 12.07 -0.95 5.32
CA LEU A 137 12.81 -1.94 4.53
C LEU A 137 14.27 -1.52 4.32
N PHE A 138 14.51 -0.25 4.02
CA PHE A 138 15.86 0.25 3.77
C PHE A 138 16.81 0.04 4.96
N PRO A 139 16.51 0.50 6.20
CA PRO A 139 17.35 0.20 7.34
C PRO A 139 17.46 -1.30 7.66
N THR A 140 16.42 -2.09 7.37
CA THR A 140 16.44 -3.54 7.57
C THR A 140 17.44 -4.21 6.65
N LEU A 141 17.44 -3.86 5.36
CA LEU A 141 18.41 -4.40 4.38
C LEU A 141 19.83 -4.00 4.72
N LEU A 142 20.07 -2.76 5.13
CA LEU A 142 21.39 -2.33 5.56
C LEU A 142 21.88 -3.13 6.76
N GLU A 143 21.02 -3.42 7.73
CA GLU A 143 21.38 -4.22 8.90
C GLU A 143 21.66 -5.68 8.52
N LEU A 144 20.78 -6.31 7.74
CA LEU A 144 20.97 -7.68 7.28
C LEU A 144 22.25 -7.87 6.46
N THR A 145 22.71 -6.83 5.77
CA THR A 145 23.94 -6.85 4.95
C THR A 145 25.18 -6.28 5.65
N GLY A 146 25.08 -5.94 6.96
CA GLY A 146 26.19 -5.41 7.75
C GLY A 146 26.59 -3.96 7.40
N LEU A 147 25.68 -3.18 6.84
CA LEU A 147 25.88 -1.79 6.38
C LEU A 147 25.06 -0.77 7.20
N SER A 148 24.75 -1.07 8.46
CA SER A 148 23.90 -0.21 9.32
C SER A 148 24.39 1.23 9.45
N ASP A 149 25.71 1.43 9.38
CA ASP A 149 26.37 2.74 9.42
C ASP A 149 26.07 3.63 8.18
N ARG A 150 25.47 3.05 7.15
CA ARG A 150 25.10 3.75 5.91
C ARG A 150 23.70 4.33 5.90
N PHE A 151 22.90 4.08 6.94
CA PHE A 151 21.56 4.65 7.01
C PHE A 151 21.64 6.16 7.28
N PRO A 152 21.10 7.01 6.39
CA PRO A 152 21.14 8.46 6.57
C PRO A 152 20.33 8.91 7.80
N GLU A 153 20.86 9.89 8.52
CA GLU A 153 20.12 10.52 9.60
C GLU A 153 18.88 11.28 9.08
N GLY A 154 17.83 11.31 9.89
CA GLY A 154 16.62 12.10 9.61
C GLY A 154 15.61 11.44 8.68
N LEU A 155 15.86 10.22 8.20
CA LEU A 155 14.85 9.45 7.47
C LEU A 155 13.92 8.70 8.42
N PRO A 156 12.65 8.52 8.05
CA PRO A 156 11.76 7.58 8.74
C PRO A 156 12.26 6.16 8.52
N GLY A 157 11.77 5.26 9.35
CA GLY A 157 12.08 3.83 9.25
C GLY A 157 12.95 3.34 10.38
N LYS A 158 12.62 2.12 10.80
CA LYS A 158 13.36 1.37 11.83
C LYS A 158 13.53 -0.04 11.32
N SER A 159 14.75 -0.54 11.41
CA SER A 159 15.00 -1.94 11.05
C SER A 159 14.08 -2.89 11.82
N PHE A 160 13.63 -3.92 11.15
CA PHE A 160 12.94 -5.06 11.73
C PHE A 160 13.70 -6.39 11.51
N SER A 161 15.01 -6.30 11.29
CA SER A 161 15.89 -7.47 11.07
C SER A 161 15.82 -8.48 12.20
N SER A 162 15.74 -8.01 13.46
CA SER A 162 15.62 -8.89 14.64
C SER A 162 14.35 -9.75 14.59
N LEU A 163 13.23 -9.21 14.13
CA LEU A 163 11.98 -9.97 13.95
C LEU A 163 12.10 -11.07 12.90
N LEU A 164 12.92 -10.84 11.87
CA LEU A 164 13.18 -11.82 10.81
C LEU A 164 14.09 -12.97 11.29
N THR A 165 15.02 -12.67 12.18
CA THR A 165 16.02 -13.63 12.67
C THR A 165 15.63 -14.30 14.00
N GLY A 166 14.38 -14.19 14.41
CA GLY A 166 13.83 -14.86 15.61
C GLY A 166 14.06 -14.10 16.92
N GLY A 167 14.47 -12.83 16.85
CA GLY A 167 14.54 -11.94 18.01
C GLY A 167 13.21 -11.28 18.33
N GLU A 168 13.17 -10.60 19.47
CA GLU A 168 12.06 -9.74 19.87
C GLU A 168 12.42 -8.27 19.62
N GLN A 169 11.44 -7.49 19.23
CA GLN A 169 11.60 -6.05 19.05
C GLN A 169 10.29 -5.34 19.40
N GLU A 170 10.38 -4.43 20.38
CA GLU A 170 9.27 -3.56 20.69
C GLU A 170 9.10 -2.49 19.59
N ARG A 171 7.91 -2.44 18.99
CA ARG A 171 7.57 -1.45 17.95
C ARG A 171 6.34 -0.66 18.38
N THR A 172 6.33 0.62 18.10
CA THR A 172 5.14 1.47 18.31
C THR A 172 3.96 1.00 17.47
N GLY A 173 4.22 0.26 16.40
CA GLY A 173 3.18 -0.23 15.49
C GLY A 173 2.48 0.86 14.69
N GLU A 174 2.98 2.10 14.76
CA GLU A 174 2.41 3.23 14.02
C GLU A 174 3.09 3.37 12.67
N ILE A 175 2.28 3.50 11.63
CA ILE A 175 2.74 3.82 10.28
C ILE A 175 1.98 5.02 9.73
N VAL A 176 2.65 5.78 8.88
CA VAL A 176 2.08 6.92 8.15
C VAL A 176 2.17 6.64 6.67
N VAL A 177 1.07 6.87 5.95
CA VAL A 177 0.98 6.78 4.49
C VAL A 177 0.38 8.07 3.97
N PHE A 178 0.78 8.50 2.80
CA PHE A 178 0.25 9.69 2.15
C PHE A 178 0.16 9.47 0.63
N ASP A 179 -0.66 10.28 -0.03
CA ASP A 179 -0.85 10.23 -1.47
C ASP A 179 0.30 10.85 -2.28
N GLU A 180 0.10 11.00 -3.58
CA GLU A 180 1.13 11.45 -4.54
C GLU A 180 1.77 12.80 -4.21
N TYR A 181 1.06 13.70 -3.50
CA TYR A 181 1.55 15.03 -3.10
C TYR A 181 1.58 15.26 -1.59
N GLY A 182 0.79 14.50 -0.84
CA GLY A 182 0.68 14.59 0.62
C GLY A 182 -0.56 15.26 1.19
N PRO A 183 -1.58 15.73 0.43
CA PRO A 183 -2.80 16.28 1.01
C PRO A 183 -3.75 15.22 1.59
N VAL A 184 -3.69 13.97 1.16
CA VAL A 184 -4.36 12.85 1.83
C VAL A 184 -3.33 12.11 2.65
N ARG A 185 -3.51 12.11 3.97
CA ARG A 185 -2.58 11.53 4.93
C ARG A 185 -3.31 10.55 5.83
N MET A 186 -2.67 9.44 6.12
CA MET A 186 -3.21 8.41 6.98
C MET A 186 -2.16 8.05 8.05
N ILE A 187 -2.64 7.86 9.29
CA ILE A 187 -1.91 7.18 10.34
C ILE A 187 -2.69 5.93 10.74
N ARG A 188 -1.97 4.85 10.96
CA ARG A 188 -2.51 3.56 11.37
C ARG A 188 -1.65 2.91 12.44
N ASN A 189 -2.31 2.30 13.41
CA ASN A 189 -1.71 1.32 14.31
C ASN A 189 -2.51 0.00 14.26
N ARG A 190 -2.38 -0.88 15.27
CA ARG A 190 -3.13 -2.16 15.30
C ARG A 190 -4.62 -1.98 15.49
N GLU A 191 -5.02 -0.95 16.25
CA GLU A 191 -6.41 -0.73 16.68
C GLU A 191 -7.11 0.31 15.83
N TRP A 192 -6.42 1.35 15.43
CA TRP A 192 -7.01 2.53 14.82
C TRP A 192 -6.39 2.89 13.49
N LYS A 193 -7.22 3.43 12.58
CA LYS A 193 -6.80 4.11 11.37
C LYS A 193 -7.51 5.45 11.28
N TYR A 194 -6.75 6.51 11.03
CA TYR A 194 -7.25 7.85 10.78
C TYR A 194 -6.77 8.36 9.44
N ILE A 195 -7.69 8.85 8.60
CA ILE A 195 -7.42 9.44 7.29
C ILE A 195 -7.82 10.91 7.33
N HIS A 196 -6.86 11.78 7.06
CA HIS A 196 -7.05 13.21 7.00
C HIS A 196 -6.87 13.71 5.59
N ARG A 197 -7.85 14.45 5.07
CA ARG A 197 -7.79 15.08 3.74
C ARG A 197 -7.73 16.59 3.91
N TYR A 198 -6.63 17.18 3.52
CA TYR A 198 -6.45 18.63 3.53
C TYR A 198 -7.08 19.24 2.27
N PRO A 199 -7.64 20.49 2.35
CA PRO A 199 -7.80 21.26 3.59
C PRO A 199 -9.11 20.97 4.35
N TYR A 200 -10.13 20.32 3.76
CA TYR A 200 -11.50 20.35 4.29
C TYR A 200 -12.18 18.99 4.50
N GLY A 201 -11.49 17.89 4.24
CA GLY A 201 -12.08 16.54 4.45
C GLY A 201 -12.72 16.01 3.17
N THR A 202 -13.50 14.93 3.09
CA THR A 202 -14.02 14.13 4.22
C THR A 202 -12.94 13.36 4.95
N HIS A 203 -12.96 13.38 6.28
CA HIS A 203 -12.04 12.59 7.10
C HIS A 203 -12.66 11.25 7.46
N GLU A 204 -11.81 10.28 7.84
CA GLU A 204 -12.28 8.95 8.21
C GLU A 204 -11.54 8.48 9.47
N LEU A 205 -12.26 7.75 10.32
CA LEU A 205 -11.73 7.07 11.50
C LEU A 205 -12.31 5.67 11.56
N TYR A 206 -11.45 4.65 11.69
CA TYR A 206 -11.86 3.26 11.82
C TYR A 206 -11.25 2.62 13.05
N HIS A 207 -12.04 1.79 13.77
CA HIS A 207 -11.57 0.95 14.85
C HIS A 207 -11.33 -0.47 14.33
N LEU A 208 -10.12 -0.74 13.89
CA LEU A 208 -9.75 -1.95 13.12
C LEU A 208 -9.91 -3.26 13.88
N THR A 209 -9.95 -3.20 15.23
CA THR A 209 -10.19 -4.40 16.06
C THR A 209 -11.61 -4.89 15.93
N ASP A 210 -12.59 -3.99 15.92
CA ASP A 210 -14.01 -4.31 15.83
C ASP A 210 -14.50 -4.29 14.38
N ASP A 211 -13.91 -3.44 13.55
CA ASP A 211 -14.22 -3.29 12.12
C ASP A 211 -12.95 -3.43 11.26
N PRO A 212 -12.38 -4.64 11.15
CA PRO A 212 -11.22 -4.89 10.30
C PRO A 212 -11.50 -4.70 8.81
N GLY A 213 -12.77 -4.60 8.44
CA GLY A 213 -13.24 -4.34 7.08
C GLY A 213 -13.42 -2.86 6.75
N GLU A 214 -13.17 -1.93 7.68
CA GLU A 214 -13.26 -0.49 7.44
C GLU A 214 -14.61 -0.06 6.85
N THR A 215 -15.69 -0.61 7.41
CA THR A 215 -17.06 -0.44 6.88
C THR A 215 -17.84 0.68 7.58
N GLU A 216 -17.42 1.07 8.78
CA GLU A 216 -18.09 2.08 9.61
C GLU A 216 -17.14 3.25 9.91
N ASN A 217 -17.37 4.39 9.26
CA ASN A 217 -16.62 5.60 9.53
C ASN A 217 -17.09 6.27 10.84
N LEU A 218 -16.24 6.25 11.86
CA LEU A 218 -16.51 6.81 13.20
C LEU A 218 -16.18 8.30 13.31
N PHE A 219 -15.62 8.91 12.25
CA PHE A 219 -15.27 10.33 12.26
C PHE A 219 -16.53 11.21 12.42
N GLY A 220 -16.45 12.17 13.31
CA GLY A 220 -17.55 13.10 13.62
C GLY A 220 -18.49 12.64 14.74
N LEU A 221 -18.32 11.43 15.27
CA LEU A 221 -19.02 10.99 16.47
C LEU A 221 -18.33 11.58 17.70
N PRO A 222 -19.08 12.24 18.63
CA PRO A 222 -18.50 12.96 19.75
C PRO A 222 -17.60 12.13 20.68
N GLU A 223 -17.93 10.85 20.86
CA GLU A 223 -17.20 9.91 21.70
C GLU A 223 -15.79 9.60 21.17
N TYR A 224 -15.52 9.80 19.88
CA TYR A 224 -14.23 9.55 19.25
C TYR A 224 -13.41 10.82 18.97
N GLU A 225 -13.91 12.01 19.32
CA GLU A 225 -13.21 13.28 19.06
C GLU A 225 -11.80 13.31 19.68
N ALA A 226 -11.65 12.82 20.90
CA ALA A 226 -10.36 12.74 21.57
C ALA A 226 -9.37 11.83 20.82
N LYS A 227 -9.86 10.70 20.28
CA LYS A 227 -9.05 9.77 19.50
C LYS A 227 -8.62 10.39 18.15
N VAL A 228 -9.50 11.08 17.47
CA VAL A 228 -9.19 11.85 16.25
C VAL A 228 -8.08 12.85 16.52
N LEU A 229 -8.18 13.65 17.60
CA LEU A 229 -7.17 14.65 17.96
C LEU A 229 -5.81 14.02 18.28
N GLU A 230 -5.80 12.90 19.01
CA GLU A 230 -4.60 12.13 19.32
C GLU A 230 -3.89 11.68 18.04
N LEU A 231 -4.59 10.93 17.17
CA LEU A 231 -4.02 10.38 15.94
C LEU A 231 -3.57 11.47 14.96
N LYS A 232 -4.37 12.53 14.83
CA LYS A 232 -3.99 13.69 14.04
C LYS A 232 -2.70 14.32 14.53
N LYS A 233 -2.56 14.54 15.84
CA LYS A 233 -1.35 15.10 16.43
C LYS A 233 -0.12 14.20 16.18
N GLN A 234 -0.26 12.90 16.33
CA GLN A 234 0.82 11.94 16.04
C GLN A 234 1.26 12.03 14.57
N MET A 235 0.29 12.00 13.65
CA MET A 235 0.53 12.12 12.22
C MET A 235 1.22 13.44 11.85
N GLU A 236 0.71 14.56 12.33
CA GLU A 236 1.31 15.89 12.08
C GLU A 236 2.73 16.00 12.66
N THR A 237 2.97 15.41 13.84
CA THR A 237 4.30 15.34 14.44
C THR A 237 5.29 14.55 13.57
N TRP A 238 4.83 13.45 12.95
CA TRP A 238 5.63 12.68 12.01
C TRP A 238 6.02 13.52 10.78
N PHE A 239 5.06 14.26 10.19
CA PHE A 239 5.34 15.13 9.05
C PHE A 239 6.28 16.29 9.41
N LEU A 240 6.10 16.93 10.56
CA LEU A 240 7.01 17.99 11.05
C LEU A 240 8.44 17.48 11.22
N LYS A 241 8.61 16.20 11.52
CA LYS A 241 9.94 15.62 11.71
C LYS A 241 10.61 15.21 10.40
N TYR A 242 9.85 14.66 9.45
CA TYR A 242 10.40 13.97 8.31
C TYR A 242 10.14 14.65 6.96
N ALA A 243 9.13 15.50 6.85
CA ALA A 243 8.84 16.23 5.63
C ALA A 243 9.56 17.57 5.61
N ASP A 244 10.20 17.89 4.49
CA ASP A 244 10.70 19.25 4.25
C ASP A 244 9.51 20.19 3.92
N PRO A 245 9.24 21.22 4.71
CA PRO A 245 8.15 22.16 4.45
C PRO A 245 8.21 22.83 3.08
N ALA A 246 9.38 22.92 2.48
CA ALA A 246 9.57 23.53 1.17
C ALA A 246 9.00 22.67 0.03
N ILE A 247 8.87 21.37 0.26
CA ILE A 247 8.35 20.39 -0.72
C ILE A 247 7.14 19.62 -0.18
N ASP A 248 6.55 20.03 0.93
CA ASP A 248 5.32 19.46 1.46
C ASP A 248 4.13 19.90 0.60
N GLY A 249 3.51 18.95 -0.09
CA GLY A 249 2.39 19.18 -0.99
C GLY A 249 1.02 19.21 -0.31
N VAL A 250 0.93 19.46 1.00
CA VAL A 250 -0.33 19.42 1.76
C VAL A 250 -1.45 20.31 1.19
N ARG A 251 -1.12 21.29 0.35
CA ARG A 251 -2.07 22.20 -0.30
C ARG A 251 -2.21 21.96 -1.81
N GLU A 252 -1.55 20.96 -2.33
CA GLU A 252 -1.61 20.63 -3.75
C GLU A 252 -2.92 19.93 -4.09
N GLY A 253 -3.42 20.18 -5.30
CA GLY A 253 -4.58 19.43 -5.81
C GLY A 253 -4.17 18.02 -6.21
N VAL A 254 -4.88 17.02 -5.71
CA VAL A 254 -4.70 15.61 -6.11
C VAL A 254 -5.55 15.32 -7.33
N THR A 255 -4.93 14.81 -8.39
CA THR A 255 -5.62 14.53 -9.67
C THR A 255 -5.83 13.03 -9.92
N GLY A 256 -5.10 12.17 -9.21
CA GLY A 256 -5.07 10.73 -9.48
C GLY A 256 -4.28 10.33 -10.73
N SER A 257 -3.63 11.30 -11.37
CA SER A 257 -2.85 11.08 -12.61
C SER A 257 -1.34 10.96 -12.37
N GLY A 258 -0.93 10.83 -11.10
CA GLY A 258 0.46 10.87 -10.67
C GLY A 258 0.96 12.29 -10.44
N GLN A 259 2.18 12.42 -9.94
CA GLN A 259 2.80 13.70 -9.65
C GLN A 259 3.20 14.41 -10.95
N LEU A 260 2.48 15.47 -11.32
CA LEU A 260 2.67 16.21 -12.56
C LEU A 260 3.65 17.37 -12.44
N CYS A 261 3.96 17.83 -11.22
CA CYS A 261 4.90 18.91 -10.96
C CYS A 261 5.55 18.73 -9.58
N ARG A 262 6.58 19.51 -9.30
CA ARG A 262 7.21 19.55 -7.98
C ARG A 262 6.24 20.19 -6.97
N PRO A 263 5.92 19.52 -5.83
CA PRO A 263 5.04 20.09 -4.81
C PRO A 263 5.76 21.15 -3.96
N GLY A 264 4.99 21.89 -3.16
CA GLY A 264 5.47 22.76 -2.12
C GLY A 264 5.43 24.23 -2.45
N LEU A 265 5.90 25.04 -1.47
CA LEU A 265 5.83 26.52 -1.50
C LEU A 265 6.60 27.16 -2.67
N TYR A 266 7.63 26.49 -3.14
CA TYR A 266 8.51 26.97 -4.22
C TYR A 266 8.30 26.21 -5.53
N ALA A 267 7.15 25.53 -5.66
CA ALA A 267 6.81 24.82 -6.87
C ALA A 267 6.77 25.76 -8.07
N VAL A 268 7.87 25.80 -8.81
CA VAL A 268 7.77 26.22 -10.22
C VAL A 268 7.11 25.04 -10.91
N ARG A 269 5.89 25.24 -11.41
CA ARG A 269 5.19 24.24 -12.23
C ARG A 269 5.99 24.03 -13.51
N THR A 270 6.99 23.17 -13.43
CA THR A 270 7.66 22.62 -14.59
C THR A 270 7.04 21.23 -14.78
N ASP A 271 6.46 21.01 -15.92
CA ASP A 271 5.86 19.73 -16.30
C ASP A 271 6.91 18.63 -16.15
N VAL A 272 6.76 17.79 -15.13
CA VAL A 272 7.67 16.66 -14.90
C VAL A 272 7.44 15.57 -15.95
N TYR A 273 6.22 15.51 -16.51
CA TYR A 273 5.83 14.51 -17.51
C TYR A 273 5.33 15.09 -18.82
N GLY A 274 5.59 16.39 -19.09
CA GLY A 274 5.16 17.09 -20.30
C GLY A 274 4.05 18.11 -20.04
N PRO A 275 3.64 18.87 -21.08
CA PRO A 275 2.67 19.93 -20.91
C PRO A 275 1.35 19.35 -20.39
N VAL A 276 0.85 19.94 -19.31
CA VAL A 276 -0.51 19.67 -18.82
C VAL A 276 -1.44 20.06 -19.95
N GLY A 277 -2.12 19.06 -20.54
CA GLY A 277 -3.06 19.31 -21.63
C GLY A 277 -4.04 20.40 -21.24
N THR A 278 -4.10 21.43 -22.06
CA THR A 278 -5.08 22.52 -22.02
C THR A 278 -6.48 22.01 -22.25
#